data_dc5d3d8fbbc0ccbf39c8af26d36a6afa
#
_entry.id   dc5d3d8fbbc0ccbf39c8af26d36a6afa
#
_cell.length_a   1.000
_cell.length_b   1.000
_cell.length_c   1.000
_cell.angle_alpha   90.00
_cell.angle_beta   90.00
_cell.angle_gamma   90.00
#
_symmetry.space_group_name_H-M   'P 1'
#
loop_
_entity.id
_entity.type
_entity.pdbx_description
1 polymer ?
#
loop_
_entity_poly.entity_id
_entity_poly.type
_entity_poly.pdbx_seq_one_letter_code
_entity_poly.pdbx_strand_id
1 'polypeptide(L)'
;RALAADSQRALAEPLAALGIGWSVGLRTGDTAGAERQRQARRLPQALVTTPESLSLMLARPTVTRDLGGVRVVIVDEWHELIGSKRGVQVQLALARLRRFNPALIVWGLSATLGNLDHALDVLVPSGGPARRLVRGATPKALSVETLLPPTTERFPWGGHLGMRMRDAVAQRIDGAASTLVFTNTRAQAELWYQALLDARPDWAGSLALHHGSLDRAVRDWVEQGLRDGRLKAVVCTSSLDLGVDFSPVEQVLQIGSAKGVARLLQRAGRSGHSPGRVSRVTLVPTNALELVEAAAARDAVQAGNIEPRVAPDRPMDVLVQHLVTVALGSGFTPDALLDEVRTCHSYRALDAQAFGWALDFVTRGGPSLRVYPEYRRVVADADGVHRVPDAGIARRHRMAEKTPEVRPLDP
;
A
#
# COMPACT_ATOMS: atom_id res chain seq x y z
N ARG A 1 7.29 -2.19 -1.62
CA ARG A 1 8.59 -2.29 -2.35
C ARG A 1 8.70 -3.66 -2.99
N ALA A 2 8.54 -4.76 -2.26
CA ALA A 2 8.50 -6.11 -2.80
C ALA A 2 7.42 -6.25 -3.89
N LEU A 3 6.19 -5.83 -3.62
CA LEU A 3 5.10 -5.79 -4.59
C LEU A 3 5.50 -5.13 -5.92
N ALA A 4 6.15 -3.95 -5.87
CA ALA A 4 6.52 -3.24 -7.10
C ALA A 4 7.58 -3.99 -7.93
N ALA A 5 8.53 -4.67 -7.29
CA ALA A 5 9.51 -5.51 -7.99
C ALA A 5 8.85 -6.77 -8.59
N ASP A 6 7.88 -7.31 -7.88
CA ASP A 6 7.11 -8.47 -8.33
C ASP A 6 6.20 -8.10 -9.52
N SER A 7 5.47 -6.99 -9.41
CA SER A 7 4.66 -6.45 -10.52
C SER A 7 5.52 -6.15 -11.76
N GLN A 8 6.77 -5.66 -11.58
CA GLN A 8 7.69 -5.45 -12.70
C GLN A 8 8.02 -6.77 -13.41
N ARG A 9 8.33 -7.83 -12.65
CA ARG A 9 8.62 -9.17 -13.22
C ARG A 9 7.39 -9.76 -13.91
N ALA A 10 6.24 -9.72 -13.24
CA ALA A 10 4.97 -10.21 -13.76
C ALA A 10 4.53 -9.52 -15.07
N LEU A 11 4.98 -8.31 -15.32
CA LEU A 11 4.77 -7.61 -16.59
C LEU A 11 5.87 -7.94 -17.62
N ALA A 12 7.12 -8.04 -17.19
CA ALA A 12 8.24 -8.24 -18.10
C ALA A 12 8.26 -9.65 -18.74
N GLU A 13 7.95 -10.68 -17.95
CA GLU A 13 7.97 -12.07 -18.41
C GLU A 13 6.97 -12.37 -19.55
N PRO A 14 5.67 -12.01 -19.45
CA PRO A 14 4.73 -12.20 -20.54
C PRO A 14 5.07 -11.38 -21.79
N LEU A 15 5.55 -10.15 -21.62
CA LEU A 15 5.96 -9.31 -22.73
C LEU A 15 7.12 -9.94 -23.51
N ALA A 16 8.11 -10.49 -22.82
CA ALA A 16 9.22 -11.21 -23.43
C ALA A 16 8.74 -12.50 -24.14
N ALA A 17 7.87 -13.29 -23.47
CA ALA A 17 7.32 -14.53 -24.05
C ALA A 17 6.48 -14.29 -25.30
N LEU A 18 5.79 -13.14 -25.39
CA LEU A 18 4.99 -12.74 -26.55
C LEU A 18 5.80 -12.01 -27.62
N GLY A 19 7.09 -11.81 -27.42
CA GLY A 19 7.95 -11.06 -28.36
C GLY A 19 7.62 -9.56 -28.45
N ILE A 20 6.95 -9.01 -27.43
CA ILE A 20 6.59 -7.59 -27.38
C ILE A 20 7.78 -6.78 -26.89
N GLY A 21 8.36 -5.93 -27.74
CA GLY A 21 9.56 -5.15 -27.46
C GLY A 21 9.36 -3.97 -26.48
N TRP A 22 8.45 -4.06 -25.52
CA TRP A 22 8.26 -3.05 -24.50
C TRP A 22 9.29 -3.18 -23.38
N SER A 23 9.85 -2.05 -22.97
CA SER A 23 10.67 -1.98 -21.78
C SER A 23 9.78 -1.74 -20.55
N VAL A 24 10.03 -2.50 -19.47
CA VAL A 24 9.36 -2.36 -18.18
C VAL A 24 10.34 -1.81 -17.16
N GLY A 25 10.09 -0.61 -16.65
CA GLY A 25 10.93 0.06 -15.66
C GLY A 25 10.33 0.01 -14.27
N LEU A 26 11.21 0.08 -13.26
CA LEU A 26 10.84 0.21 -11.85
C LEU A 26 11.33 1.55 -11.30
N ARG A 27 10.41 2.32 -10.66
CA ARG A 27 10.75 3.57 -10.00
C ARG A 27 10.13 3.64 -8.61
N THR A 28 10.96 3.41 -7.61
CA THR A 28 10.60 3.46 -6.19
C THR A 28 11.63 4.30 -5.42
N GLY A 29 11.47 4.44 -4.12
CA GLY A 29 12.47 5.04 -3.24
C GLY A 29 13.86 4.38 -3.34
N ASP A 30 13.91 3.08 -3.66
CA ASP A 30 15.14 2.28 -3.69
C ASP A 30 15.78 2.20 -5.09
N THR A 31 15.17 2.79 -6.12
CA THR A 31 15.72 2.77 -7.48
C THR A 31 17.07 3.48 -7.52
N ALA A 32 18.09 2.82 -8.08
CA ALA A 32 19.45 3.34 -8.18
C ALA A 32 19.51 4.68 -8.94
N GLY A 33 20.45 5.53 -8.56
CA GLY A 33 20.62 6.87 -9.16
C GLY A 33 20.83 6.83 -10.68
N ALA A 34 21.65 5.90 -11.16
CA ALA A 34 21.92 5.71 -12.59
C ALA A 34 20.62 5.37 -13.36
N GLU A 35 19.79 4.47 -12.81
CA GLU A 35 18.50 4.12 -13.41
C GLU A 35 17.54 5.30 -13.42
N ARG A 36 17.48 6.08 -12.32
CA ARG A 36 16.67 7.30 -12.27
C ARG A 36 17.11 8.33 -13.33
N GLN A 37 18.41 8.46 -13.58
CA GLN A 37 18.94 9.34 -14.62
C GLN A 37 18.58 8.83 -16.02
N ARG A 38 18.67 7.52 -16.27
CA ARG A 38 18.23 6.91 -17.52
C ARG A 38 16.76 7.18 -17.80
N GLN A 39 15.90 6.93 -16.82
CA GLN A 39 14.46 7.19 -16.89
C GLN A 39 14.13 8.69 -17.02
N ALA A 40 14.98 9.59 -16.52
CA ALA A 40 14.80 11.03 -16.69
C ALA A 40 15.05 11.49 -18.14
N ARG A 41 15.85 10.76 -18.89
CA ARG A 41 16.08 11.01 -20.31
C ARG A 41 14.99 10.39 -21.17
N ARG A 42 14.60 9.17 -20.87
CA ARG A 42 13.55 8.42 -21.58
C ARG A 42 12.85 7.47 -20.63
N LEU A 43 11.53 7.64 -20.48
CA LEU A 43 10.71 6.70 -19.72
C LEU A 43 10.53 5.39 -20.50
N PRO A 44 10.42 4.24 -19.82
CA PRO A 44 10.03 2.97 -20.42
C PRO A 44 8.57 3.03 -20.88
N GLN A 45 8.15 2.08 -21.73
CA GLN A 45 6.76 1.95 -22.18
C GLN A 45 5.81 1.57 -21.04
N ALA A 46 6.27 0.76 -20.09
CA ALA A 46 5.57 0.48 -18.85
C ALA A 46 6.44 0.85 -17.66
N LEU A 47 5.90 1.62 -16.72
CA LEU A 47 6.61 2.05 -15.52
C LEU A 47 5.85 1.62 -14.27
N VAL A 48 6.43 0.71 -13.49
CA VAL A 48 5.94 0.37 -12.16
C VAL A 48 6.49 1.38 -11.16
N THR A 49 5.60 2.01 -10.40
CA THR A 49 5.98 3.10 -9.49
C THR A 49 5.14 3.11 -8.21
N THR A 50 5.50 3.96 -7.25
CA THR A 50 4.71 4.21 -6.03
C THR A 50 4.08 5.59 -6.07
N PRO A 51 3.01 5.86 -5.29
CA PRO A 51 2.39 7.18 -5.23
C PRO A 51 3.40 8.30 -4.93
N GLU A 52 4.33 8.06 -4.01
CA GLU A 52 5.36 9.01 -3.63
C GLU A 52 6.34 9.30 -4.79
N SER A 53 6.75 8.25 -5.50
CA SER A 53 7.64 8.41 -6.66
C SER A 53 6.94 9.09 -7.84
N LEU A 54 5.63 8.86 -8.01
CA LEU A 54 4.83 9.56 -9.00
C LEU A 54 4.71 11.05 -8.67
N SER A 55 4.46 11.41 -7.39
CA SER A 55 4.46 12.81 -6.93
C SER A 55 5.79 13.50 -7.23
N LEU A 56 6.93 12.82 -7.00
CA LEU A 56 8.25 13.34 -7.38
C LEU A 56 8.43 13.52 -8.88
N MET A 57 7.78 12.71 -9.72
CA MET A 57 7.79 12.89 -11.17
C MET A 57 6.90 14.07 -11.58
N LEU A 58 5.75 14.25 -10.93
CA LEU A 58 4.87 15.39 -11.14
C LEU A 58 5.50 16.72 -10.75
N ALA A 59 6.45 16.72 -9.80
CA ALA A 59 7.21 17.90 -9.38
C ALA A 59 8.36 18.28 -10.33
N ARG A 60 8.48 17.66 -11.52
CA ARG A 60 9.54 18.00 -12.47
C ARG A 60 9.09 19.08 -13.45
N PRO A 61 9.96 20.03 -13.80
CA PRO A 61 9.65 21.01 -14.86
C PRO A 61 9.29 20.37 -16.21
N THR A 62 9.79 19.14 -16.46
CA THR A 62 9.57 18.40 -17.71
C THR A 62 8.32 17.50 -17.67
N VAL A 63 7.47 17.63 -16.63
CA VAL A 63 6.35 16.72 -16.34
C VAL A 63 5.41 16.51 -17.54
N THR A 64 5.03 17.57 -18.23
CA THR A 64 4.12 17.48 -19.38
C THR A 64 4.74 16.69 -20.53
N ARG A 65 6.03 16.88 -20.81
CA ARG A 65 6.76 16.08 -21.79
C ARG A 65 6.88 14.61 -21.35
N ASP A 66 7.20 14.39 -20.06
CA ASP A 66 7.53 13.07 -19.56
C ASP A 66 6.27 12.20 -19.37
N LEU A 67 5.15 12.79 -18.91
CA LEU A 67 3.93 12.08 -18.53
C LEU A 67 2.71 12.40 -19.40
N GLY A 68 2.78 13.41 -20.28
CA GLY A 68 1.65 13.79 -21.14
C GLY A 68 1.20 12.70 -22.12
N GLY A 69 2.08 11.75 -22.45
CA GLY A 69 1.78 10.61 -23.32
C GLY A 69 1.24 9.37 -22.58
N VAL A 70 1.02 9.41 -21.27
CA VAL A 70 0.49 8.27 -20.51
C VAL A 70 -0.95 8.00 -20.93
N ARG A 71 -1.22 6.77 -21.39
CA ARG A 71 -2.56 6.35 -21.86
C ARG A 71 -3.34 5.55 -20.85
N VAL A 72 -2.64 4.78 -20.02
CA VAL A 72 -3.25 3.88 -19.03
C VAL A 72 -2.54 4.02 -17.71
N VAL A 73 -3.29 4.10 -16.63
CA VAL A 73 -2.80 3.96 -15.26
C VAL A 73 -3.51 2.79 -14.62
N ILE A 74 -2.72 1.85 -14.10
CA ILE A 74 -3.23 0.71 -13.33
C ILE A 74 -2.86 0.97 -11.87
N VAL A 75 -3.86 1.02 -11.01
CA VAL A 75 -3.70 1.17 -9.55
C VAL A 75 -3.93 -0.20 -8.93
N ASP A 76 -2.82 -0.84 -8.59
CA ASP A 76 -2.83 -2.15 -7.95
C ASP A 76 -3.06 -2.03 -6.45
N GLU A 77 -3.65 -3.07 -5.84
CA GLU A 77 -4.01 -3.14 -4.42
C GLU A 77 -4.79 -1.88 -3.94
N TRP A 78 -5.74 -1.43 -4.78
CA TRP A 78 -6.47 -0.19 -4.53
C TRP A 78 -7.16 -0.15 -3.16
N HIS A 79 -7.62 -1.30 -2.66
CA HIS A 79 -8.23 -1.41 -1.33
C HIS A 79 -7.32 -0.98 -0.19
N GLU A 80 -5.99 -1.11 -0.33
CA GLU A 80 -5.03 -0.66 0.68
C GLU A 80 -4.81 0.85 0.65
N LEU A 81 -5.12 1.49 -0.48
CA LEU A 81 -4.88 2.91 -0.68
C LEU A 81 -6.10 3.77 -0.30
N ILE A 82 -7.33 3.30 -0.53
CA ILE A 82 -8.57 4.09 -0.43
C ILE A 82 -8.65 4.88 0.88
N GLY A 83 -8.47 4.23 2.03
CA GLY A 83 -8.59 4.84 3.36
C GLY A 83 -7.36 5.61 3.83
N SER A 84 -6.43 5.94 2.97
CA SER A 84 -5.14 6.52 3.35
C SER A 84 -4.81 7.80 2.58
N LYS A 85 -3.91 8.61 3.13
CA LYS A 85 -3.36 9.79 2.44
C LYS A 85 -2.68 9.44 1.11
N ARG A 86 -2.11 8.23 1.00
CA ARG A 86 -1.54 7.72 -0.25
C ARG A 86 -2.58 7.54 -1.34
N GLY A 87 -3.79 7.09 -0.99
CA GLY A 87 -4.92 7.02 -1.92
C GLY A 87 -5.37 8.40 -2.40
N VAL A 88 -5.33 9.39 -1.53
CA VAL A 88 -5.61 10.79 -1.91
C VAL A 88 -4.53 11.33 -2.86
N GLN A 89 -3.25 11.01 -2.61
CA GLN A 89 -2.16 11.35 -3.55
C GLN A 89 -2.38 10.72 -4.93
N VAL A 90 -2.87 9.48 -4.98
CA VAL A 90 -3.22 8.81 -6.25
C VAL A 90 -4.36 9.56 -6.95
N GLN A 91 -5.42 9.95 -6.24
CA GLN A 91 -6.53 10.72 -6.81
C GLN A 91 -6.03 12.02 -7.45
N LEU A 92 -5.21 12.80 -6.72
CA LEU A 92 -4.62 14.05 -7.21
C LEU A 92 -3.67 13.83 -8.41
N ALA A 93 -2.87 12.78 -8.36
CA ALA A 93 -2.00 12.41 -9.49
C ALA A 93 -2.81 12.04 -10.73
N LEU A 94 -3.91 11.29 -10.57
CA LEU A 94 -4.81 10.94 -11.67
C LEU A 94 -5.52 12.17 -12.25
N ALA A 95 -5.97 13.11 -11.41
CA ALA A 95 -6.54 14.38 -11.87
C ALA A 95 -5.53 15.14 -12.74
N ARG A 96 -4.26 15.23 -12.28
CA ARG A 96 -3.19 15.88 -13.03
C ARG A 96 -2.88 15.18 -14.34
N LEU A 97 -2.83 13.86 -14.37
CA LEU A 97 -2.60 13.09 -15.60
C LEU A 97 -3.76 13.22 -16.58
N ARG A 98 -5.01 13.28 -16.10
CA ARG A 98 -6.18 13.57 -16.96
C ARG A 98 -6.14 14.98 -17.56
N ARG A 99 -5.57 15.94 -16.85
CA ARG A 99 -5.34 17.28 -17.40
C ARG A 99 -4.38 17.26 -18.58
N PHE A 100 -3.35 16.40 -18.54
CA PHE A 100 -2.42 16.23 -19.66
C PHE A 100 -3.02 15.38 -20.78
N ASN A 101 -3.76 14.32 -20.43
CA ASN A 101 -4.42 13.44 -21.38
C ASN A 101 -5.87 13.15 -20.94
N PRO A 102 -6.88 13.87 -21.47
CA PRO A 102 -8.29 13.64 -21.16
C PRO A 102 -8.80 12.24 -21.50
N ALA A 103 -8.14 11.52 -22.41
CA ALA A 103 -8.46 10.13 -22.80
C ALA A 103 -7.78 9.08 -21.90
N LEU A 104 -7.21 9.48 -20.75
CA LEU A 104 -6.55 8.57 -19.81
C LEU A 104 -7.51 7.48 -19.33
N ILE A 105 -7.11 6.23 -19.52
CA ILE A 105 -7.81 5.05 -18.99
C ILE A 105 -7.24 4.73 -17.62
N VAL A 106 -8.13 4.47 -16.64
CA VAL A 106 -7.72 4.11 -15.28
C VAL A 106 -8.34 2.77 -14.91
N TRP A 107 -7.51 1.83 -14.49
CA TRP A 107 -7.92 0.56 -13.93
C TRP A 107 -7.55 0.48 -12.45
N GLY A 108 -8.47 -0.02 -11.62
CA GLY A 108 -8.20 -0.39 -10.23
C GLY A 108 -8.23 -1.90 -10.10
N LEU A 109 -7.17 -2.48 -9.56
CA LEU A 109 -7.10 -3.87 -9.16
C LEU A 109 -7.23 -3.93 -7.64
N SER A 110 -8.08 -4.80 -7.15
CA SER A 110 -8.39 -4.86 -5.72
C SER A 110 -8.72 -6.28 -5.30
N ALA A 111 -8.27 -6.66 -4.11
CA ALA A 111 -8.82 -7.79 -3.39
C ALA A 111 -10.25 -7.46 -2.90
N THR A 112 -10.78 -8.29 -2.03
CA THR A 112 -12.14 -8.19 -1.51
C THR A 112 -12.35 -6.89 -0.71
N LEU A 113 -13.42 -6.17 -1.02
CA LEU A 113 -13.86 -4.91 -0.38
C LEU A 113 -15.34 -4.98 -0.06
N GLY A 114 -15.75 -4.38 1.08
CA GLY A 114 -17.15 -4.32 1.48
C GLY A 114 -17.98 -3.30 0.70
N ASN A 115 -17.36 -2.27 0.11
CA ASN A 115 -18.03 -1.14 -0.54
C ASN A 115 -17.45 -0.84 -1.94
N LEU A 116 -17.64 -1.76 -2.88
CA LEU A 116 -17.07 -1.70 -4.23
C LEU A 116 -17.49 -0.46 -5.02
N ASP A 117 -18.74 -0.02 -4.92
CA ASP A 117 -19.22 1.16 -5.64
C ASP A 117 -18.52 2.43 -5.15
N HIS A 118 -18.30 2.56 -3.84
CA HIS A 118 -17.50 3.66 -3.28
C HIS A 118 -16.04 3.58 -3.77
N ALA A 119 -15.45 2.39 -3.80
CA ALA A 119 -14.09 2.21 -4.29
C ALA A 119 -13.94 2.63 -5.76
N LEU A 120 -14.96 2.35 -6.57
CA LEU A 120 -15.04 2.80 -7.96
C LEU A 120 -15.20 4.32 -8.04
N ASP A 121 -16.07 4.92 -7.21
CA ASP A 121 -16.31 6.38 -7.16
C ASP A 121 -15.06 7.15 -6.75
N VAL A 122 -14.26 6.61 -5.84
CA VAL A 122 -13.03 7.25 -5.38
C VAL A 122 -11.95 7.23 -6.45
N LEU A 123 -11.83 6.13 -7.21
CA LEU A 123 -10.79 5.99 -8.23
C LEU A 123 -11.16 6.66 -9.56
N VAL A 124 -12.43 6.49 -9.97
CA VAL A 124 -12.96 7.00 -11.24
C VAL A 124 -14.24 7.80 -10.93
N PRO A 125 -14.11 9.09 -10.53
CA PRO A 125 -15.26 9.91 -10.20
C PRO A 125 -16.30 10.01 -11.33
N SER A 126 -17.56 10.21 -10.96
CA SER A 126 -18.69 10.39 -11.90
C SER A 126 -18.49 11.65 -12.76
N GLY A 127 -18.91 11.59 -14.02
CA GLY A 127 -18.76 12.67 -15.01
C GLY A 127 -17.65 12.47 -16.04
N GLY A 128 -16.89 11.37 -15.93
CA GLY A 128 -15.88 10.94 -16.89
C GLY A 128 -16.36 9.85 -17.86
N PRO A 129 -15.42 9.16 -18.54
CA PRO A 129 -15.72 8.05 -19.45
C PRO A 129 -16.46 6.90 -18.76
N ALA A 130 -17.01 5.97 -19.55
CA ALA A 130 -17.79 4.84 -19.05
C ALA A 130 -17.08 4.08 -17.93
N ARG A 131 -17.78 3.94 -16.80
CA ARG A 131 -17.28 3.28 -15.58
C ARG A 131 -17.80 1.84 -15.55
N ARG A 132 -16.94 0.89 -15.25
CA ARG A 132 -17.33 -0.51 -15.18
C ARG A 132 -16.70 -1.19 -13.97
N LEU A 133 -17.52 -1.83 -13.16
CA LEU A 133 -17.09 -2.76 -12.12
C LEU A 133 -17.05 -4.18 -12.69
N VAL A 134 -15.90 -4.83 -12.63
CA VAL A 134 -15.74 -6.23 -13.04
C VAL A 134 -15.43 -7.04 -11.79
N ARG A 135 -16.24 -8.07 -11.54
CA ARG A 135 -16.04 -9.00 -10.43
C ARG A 135 -15.48 -10.32 -10.96
N GLY A 136 -14.49 -10.87 -10.24
CA GLY A 136 -13.98 -12.22 -10.52
C GLY A 136 -15.10 -13.27 -10.34
N ALA A 137 -15.11 -14.27 -11.21
CA ALA A 137 -16.24 -15.21 -11.31
C ALA A 137 -16.21 -16.33 -10.27
N THR A 138 -15.09 -16.62 -9.61
CA THR A 138 -14.97 -17.83 -8.79
C THR A 138 -14.64 -17.48 -7.33
N PRO A 139 -15.58 -17.68 -6.39
CA PRO A 139 -15.25 -17.60 -4.98
C PRO A 139 -14.30 -18.74 -4.62
N LYS A 140 -13.15 -18.39 -4.04
CA LYS A 140 -12.19 -19.37 -3.53
C LYS A 140 -12.71 -19.97 -2.23
N ALA A 141 -12.71 -21.30 -2.11
CA ALA A 141 -13.07 -21.94 -0.87
C ALA A 141 -12.08 -21.53 0.26
N LEU A 142 -12.63 -21.14 1.40
CA LEU A 142 -11.88 -20.66 2.55
C LEU A 142 -12.28 -21.41 3.81
N SER A 143 -11.31 -21.90 4.57
CA SER A 143 -11.47 -22.45 5.92
C SER A 143 -10.86 -21.49 6.93
N VAL A 144 -11.68 -21.04 7.88
CA VAL A 144 -11.26 -20.23 9.02
C VAL A 144 -11.46 -21.06 10.30
N GLU A 145 -10.36 -21.41 10.92
CA GLU A 145 -10.33 -22.17 12.16
C GLU A 145 -9.83 -21.30 13.32
N THR A 146 -10.15 -21.68 14.55
CA THR A 146 -9.59 -21.06 15.76
C THR A 146 -8.85 -22.12 16.56
N LEU A 147 -7.58 -21.88 16.84
CA LEU A 147 -6.80 -22.72 17.71
C LEU A 147 -7.15 -22.43 19.16
N LEU A 148 -7.75 -23.37 19.83
CA LEU A 148 -8.13 -23.26 21.23
C LEU A 148 -7.00 -23.78 22.13
N PRO A 149 -6.83 -23.25 23.36
CA PRO A 149 -5.89 -23.79 24.33
C PRO A 149 -6.25 -25.23 24.67
N PRO A 150 -5.25 -26.09 24.90
CA PRO A 150 -5.48 -27.52 25.18
C PRO A 150 -6.18 -27.79 26.51
N THR A 151 -6.20 -26.83 27.43
CA THR A 151 -6.82 -26.91 28.73
C THR A 151 -7.85 -25.82 28.92
N THR A 152 -8.90 -26.10 29.72
CA THR A 152 -9.97 -25.15 30.09
C THR A 152 -9.53 -24.14 31.16
N GLU A 153 -8.24 -23.95 31.38
CA GLU A 153 -7.71 -22.91 32.27
C GLU A 153 -8.15 -21.52 31.86
N ARG A 154 -8.27 -20.62 32.84
CA ARG A 154 -8.64 -19.21 32.57
C ARG A 154 -7.70 -18.59 31.60
N PHE A 155 -8.19 -18.25 30.42
CA PHE A 155 -7.45 -17.52 29.43
C PHE A 155 -7.15 -16.11 29.96
N PRO A 156 -5.90 -15.61 29.88
CA PRO A 156 -5.58 -14.31 30.43
C PRO A 156 -6.36 -13.20 29.70
N TRP A 157 -6.81 -12.19 30.44
CA TRP A 157 -7.50 -11.03 29.88
C TRP A 157 -6.58 -10.13 29.05
N GLY A 158 -5.27 -10.24 29.24
CA GLY A 158 -4.25 -9.51 28.46
C GLY A 158 -2.83 -10.00 28.77
N GLY A 159 -1.89 -9.65 27.92
CA GLY A 159 -0.49 -9.48 28.29
C GLY A 159 0.51 -10.61 28.05
N HIS A 160 0.17 -11.80 27.57
CA HIS A 160 1.19 -12.86 27.40
C HIS A 160 1.58 -13.18 25.93
N LEU A 161 1.28 -12.29 24.99
CA LEU A 161 1.66 -12.42 23.57
C LEU A 161 1.42 -13.81 22.95
N GLY A 162 0.53 -14.60 23.57
CA GLY A 162 0.14 -15.92 23.11
C GLY A 162 1.14 -17.06 23.37
N MET A 163 2.19 -16.88 24.18
CA MET A 163 3.22 -17.89 24.40
C MET A 163 2.70 -19.21 24.95
N ARG A 164 1.57 -19.21 25.66
CA ARG A 164 0.89 -20.45 26.10
C ARG A 164 0.43 -21.34 24.93
N MET A 165 0.26 -20.76 23.74
CA MET A 165 -0.14 -21.48 22.53
C MET A 165 1.06 -21.99 21.72
N ARG A 166 2.31 -21.77 22.19
CA ARG A 166 3.54 -22.09 21.46
C ARG A 166 3.56 -23.53 20.96
N ASP A 167 3.33 -24.50 21.86
CA ASP A 167 3.45 -25.91 21.53
C ASP A 167 2.31 -26.36 20.58
N ALA A 168 1.11 -25.83 20.76
CA ALA A 168 -0.01 -26.09 19.86
C ALA A 168 0.23 -25.47 18.46
N VAL A 169 0.84 -24.29 18.41
CA VAL A 169 1.25 -23.65 17.16
C VAL A 169 2.36 -24.46 16.48
N ALA A 170 3.37 -24.90 17.23
CA ALA A 170 4.44 -25.75 16.72
C ALA A 170 3.87 -27.06 16.13
N GLN A 171 2.97 -27.73 16.84
CA GLN A 171 2.30 -28.92 16.33
C GLN A 171 1.50 -28.65 15.05
N ARG A 172 0.84 -27.48 14.94
CA ARG A 172 0.09 -27.10 13.73
C ARG A 172 1.04 -26.90 12.56
N ILE A 173 2.20 -26.27 12.77
CA ILE A 173 3.25 -26.09 11.76
C ILE A 173 3.82 -27.45 11.31
N ASP A 174 4.02 -28.39 12.23
CA ASP A 174 4.50 -29.74 11.88
C ASP A 174 3.60 -30.45 10.88
N GLY A 175 2.29 -30.30 11.03
CA GLY A 175 1.28 -30.92 10.16
C GLY A 175 1.18 -30.35 8.75
N ALA A 176 1.97 -29.32 8.39
CA ALA A 176 1.92 -28.69 7.08
C ALA A 176 3.30 -28.63 6.42
N ALA A 177 3.33 -28.63 5.09
CA ALA A 177 4.60 -28.51 4.34
C ALA A 177 5.20 -27.10 4.47
N SER A 178 4.38 -26.06 4.43
CA SER A 178 4.82 -24.66 4.62
C SER A 178 3.76 -23.82 5.31
N THR A 179 4.19 -22.90 6.19
CA THR A 179 3.31 -22.09 7.03
C THR A 179 3.76 -20.63 7.08
N LEU A 180 2.86 -19.69 6.88
CA LEU A 180 3.06 -18.28 7.27
C LEU A 180 2.45 -18.03 8.65
N VAL A 181 3.24 -17.48 9.57
CA VAL A 181 2.82 -17.13 10.93
C VAL A 181 2.79 -15.60 11.04
N PHE A 182 1.60 -15.02 10.89
CA PHE A 182 1.43 -13.56 10.97
C PHE A 182 1.32 -13.09 12.41
N THR A 183 2.04 -12.01 12.71
CA THR A 183 1.97 -11.28 13.98
C THR A 183 1.68 -9.80 13.72
N ASN A 184 1.31 -9.05 14.78
CA ASN A 184 0.91 -7.65 14.63
C ASN A 184 2.08 -6.67 14.76
N THR A 185 3.17 -7.04 15.44
CA THR A 185 4.33 -6.19 15.68
C THR A 185 5.64 -6.92 15.40
N ARG A 186 6.70 -6.17 15.15
CA ARG A 186 8.06 -6.72 14.98
C ARG A 186 8.52 -7.48 16.21
N ALA A 187 8.37 -6.88 17.40
CA ALA A 187 8.74 -7.51 18.66
C ALA A 187 8.00 -8.84 18.88
N GLN A 188 6.72 -8.91 18.51
CA GLN A 188 5.96 -10.15 18.57
C GLN A 188 6.47 -11.18 17.56
N ALA A 189 6.86 -10.75 16.36
CA ALA A 189 7.44 -11.66 15.35
C ALA A 189 8.76 -12.24 15.82
N GLU A 190 9.66 -11.42 16.36
CA GLU A 190 10.97 -11.84 16.88
C GLU A 190 10.79 -12.81 18.07
N LEU A 191 9.87 -12.48 18.99
CA LEU A 191 9.56 -13.33 20.15
C LEU A 191 9.02 -14.71 19.72
N TRP A 192 8.05 -14.74 18.78
CA TRP A 192 7.50 -15.99 18.28
C TRP A 192 8.51 -16.80 17.48
N TYR A 193 9.36 -16.15 16.70
CA TYR A 193 10.46 -16.82 15.99
C TYR A 193 11.38 -17.56 16.98
N GLN A 194 11.83 -16.85 18.04
CA GLN A 194 12.70 -17.45 19.05
C GLN A 194 11.98 -18.58 19.80
N ALA A 195 10.73 -18.35 20.22
CA ALA A 195 9.96 -19.35 20.98
C ALA A 195 9.70 -20.63 20.17
N LEU A 196 9.47 -20.53 18.86
CA LEU A 196 9.30 -21.68 17.98
C LEU A 196 10.62 -22.42 17.77
N LEU A 197 11.74 -21.69 17.63
CA LEU A 197 13.06 -22.27 17.51
C LEU A 197 13.49 -23.00 18.79
N ASP A 198 13.16 -22.44 19.96
CA ASP A 198 13.40 -23.09 21.26
C ASP A 198 12.56 -24.37 21.44
N ALA A 199 11.33 -24.37 20.94
CA ALA A 199 10.45 -25.54 20.98
C ALA A 199 10.87 -26.62 19.96
N ARG A 200 11.43 -26.20 18.84
CA ARG A 200 11.81 -27.05 17.71
C ARG A 200 13.18 -26.65 17.14
N PRO A 201 14.27 -26.99 17.84
CA PRO A 201 15.64 -26.69 17.40
C PRO A 201 15.98 -27.32 16.04
N ASP A 202 15.31 -28.39 15.67
CA ASP A 202 15.45 -29.07 14.37
C ASP A 202 14.95 -28.21 13.19
N TRP A 203 14.19 -27.13 13.44
CA TRP A 203 13.80 -26.19 12.40
C TRP A 203 14.86 -25.11 12.08
N ALA A 204 16.02 -25.16 12.74
CA ALA A 204 17.12 -24.26 12.40
C ALA A 204 17.45 -24.32 10.90
N GLY A 205 17.43 -23.17 10.24
CA GLY A 205 17.63 -23.07 8.78
C GLY A 205 16.36 -23.23 7.91
N SER A 206 15.27 -23.81 8.46
CA SER A 206 13.97 -23.91 7.77
C SER A 206 12.88 -23.01 8.38
N LEU A 207 13.10 -22.45 9.56
CA LEU A 207 12.29 -21.39 10.16
C LEU A 207 12.93 -20.02 9.86
N ALA A 208 12.16 -19.06 9.39
CA ALA A 208 12.66 -17.73 9.07
C ALA A 208 11.81 -16.62 9.68
N LEU A 209 12.39 -15.42 9.77
CA LEU A 209 11.74 -14.20 10.23
C LEU A 209 11.64 -13.19 9.07
N HIS A 210 10.48 -12.50 8.94
CA HIS A 210 10.30 -11.49 7.91
C HIS A 210 9.53 -10.26 8.41
N HIS A 211 10.19 -9.11 8.48
CA HIS A 211 9.55 -7.81 8.77
C HIS A 211 10.32 -6.65 8.13
N GLY A 212 9.68 -5.49 8.03
CA GLY A 212 10.19 -4.34 7.28
C GLY A 212 11.50 -3.72 7.78
N SER A 213 11.99 -4.10 9.00
CA SER A 213 13.26 -3.59 9.55
C SER A 213 14.45 -4.50 9.29
N LEU A 214 14.24 -5.70 8.73
CA LEU A 214 15.35 -6.55 8.32
C LEU A 214 16.03 -5.98 7.07
N ASP A 215 17.31 -6.29 6.94
CA ASP A 215 18.08 -5.95 5.75
C ASP A 215 17.42 -6.54 4.49
N ARG A 216 17.57 -5.82 3.39
CA ARG A 216 16.97 -6.22 2.12
C ARG A 216 17.41 -7.61 1.68
N ALA A 217 18.72 -7.90 1.79
CA ALA A 217 19.27 -9.20 1.39
C ALA A 217 18.64 -10.36 2.16
N VAL A 218 18.38 -10.17 3.48
CA VAL A 218 17.70 -11.17 4.32
C VAL A 218 16.26 -11.37 3.87
N ARG A 219 15.53 -10.29 3.59
CA ARG A 219 14.14 -10.37 3.11
C ARG A 219 14.06 -11.09 1.76
N ASP A 220 14.93 -10.71 0.82
CA ASP A 220 14.98 -11.32 -0.51
C ASP A 220 15.31 -12.82 -0.40
N TRP A 221 16.18 -13.22 0.54
CA TRP A 221 16.50 -14.63 0.82
C TRP A 221 15.29 -15.40 1.38
N VAL A 222 14.53 -14.82 2.32
CA VAL A 222 13.31 -15.43 2.87
C VAL A 222 12.24 -15.58 1.79
N GLU A 223 12.01 -14.55 1.00
CA GLU A 223 11.04 -14.57 -0.10
C GLU A 223 11.40 -15.64 -1.14
N GLN A 224 12.68 -15.75 -1.49
CA GLN A 224 13.15 -16.80 -2.39
C GLN A 224 13.03 -18.19 -1.76
N GLY A 225 13.36 -18.34 -0.47
CA GLY A 225 13.21 -19.58 0.25
C GLY A 225 11.77 -20.10 0.33
N LEU A 226 10.79 -19.16 0.41
CA LEU A 226 9.36 -19.50 0.32
C LEU A 226 8.99 -19.99 -1.08
N ARG A 227 9.44 -19.30 -2.14
CA ARG A 227 9.16 -19.71 -3.53
C ARG A 227 9.72 -21.09 -3.85
N ASP A 228 10.92 -21.37 -3.35
CA ASP A 228 11.62 -22.64 -3.58
C ASP A 228 11.09 -23.78 -2.69
N GLY A 229 10.14 -23.50 -1.76
CA GLY A 229 9.63 -24.49 -0.82
C GLY A 229 10.66 -24.99 0.21
N ARG A 230 11.75 -24.23 0.43
CA ARG A 230 12.83 -24.59 1.37
C ARG A 230 12.50 -24.25 2.82
N LEU A 231 11.52 -23.36 3.05
CA LEU A 231 11.15 -22.90 4.38
C LEU A 231 9.92 -23.63 4.90
N LYS A 232 10.05 -24.23 6.07
CA LYS A 232 8.97 -24.88 6.81
C LYS A 232 7.97 -23.88 7.37
N ALA A 233 8.50 -22.77 7.94
CA ALA A 233 7.67 -21.69 8.42
C ALA A 233 8.37 -20.33 8.32
N VAL A 234 7.57 -19.27 8.16
CA VAL A 234 8.05 -17.89 8.23
C VAL A 234 7.18 -17.11 9.20
N VAL A 235 7.81 -16.60 10.28
CA VAL A 235 7.16 -15.67 11.20
C VAL A 235 7.27 -14.27 10.64
N CYS A 236 6.13 -13.60 10.42
CA CYS A 236 6.13 -12.33 9.71
C CYS A 236 5.12 -11.31 10.28
N THR A 237 5.30 -10.06 9.89
CA THR A 237 4.32 -8.99 10.08
C THR A 237 3.55 -8.74 8.79
N SER A 238 2.87 -7.60 8.68
CA SER A 238 2.21 -7.17 7.45
C SER A 238 3.14 -7.04 6.22
N SER A 239 4.43 -7.28 6.38
CA SER A 239 5.40 -7.25 5.28
C SER A 239 5.15 -8.31 4.19
N LEU A 240 4.42 -9.37 4.50
CA LEU A 240 3.98 -10.42 3.58
C LEU A 240 2.43 -10.42 3.35
N ASP A 241 1.72 -9.39 3.83
CA ASP A 241 0.28 -9.22 3.53
C ASP A 241 0.04 -9.05 2.02
N LEU A 242 0.97 -8.38 1.32
CA LEU A 242 0.81 -7.92 -0.05
C LEU A 242 1.86 -8.50 -1.01
N GLY A 243 1.43 -8.80 -2.21
CA GLY A 243 2.17 -8.66 -3.45
C GLY A 243 3.28 -9.64 -3.75
N VAL A 244 3.45 -10.72 -3.04
CA VAL A 244 4.40 -11.75 -3.46
C VAL A 244 3.64 -13.06 -3.68
N ASP A 245 3.71 -13.57 -4.89
CA ASP A 245 3.20 -14.90 -5.19
C ASP A 245 4.18 -15.93 -4.60
N PHE A 246 3.81 -16.44 -3.43
CA PHE A 246 4.52 -17.53 -2.78
C PHE A 246 3.81 -18.82 -3.13
N SER A 247 4.35 -19.57 -4.06
CA SER A 247 3.94 -20.94 -4.26
C SER A 247 4.92 -21.83 -3.47
N PRO A 248 4.46 -22.74 -2.69
CA PRO A 248 3.15 -23.13 -2.22
C PRO A 248 3.01 -23.01 -0.70
N VAL A 249 2.49 -21.91 -0.19
CA VAL A 249 2.12 -21.84 1.23
C VAL A 249 0.86 -22.66 1.45
N GLU A 250 0.92 -23.63 2.35
CA GLU A 250 -0.18 -24.57 2.60
C GLU A 250 -1.19 -24.00 3.60
N GLN A 251 -0.73 -23.29 4.64
CA GLN A 251 -1.58 -22.69 5.65
C GLN A 251 -1.04 -21.35 6.17
N VAL A 252 -1.95 -20.61 6.76
CA VAL A 252 -1.66 -19.34 7.46
C VAL A 252 -2.08 -19.48 8.92
N LEU A 253 -1.22 -19.07 9.84
CA LEU A 253 -1.55 -18.88 11.25
C LEU A 253 -1.55 -17.38 11.55
N GLN A 254 -2.59 -16.90 12.22
CA GLN A 254 -2.71 -15.51 12.65
C GLN A 254 -2.59 -15.45 14.18
N ILE A 255 -1.48 -14.97 14.68
CA ILE A 255 -1.25 -14.75 16.11
C ILE A 255 -1.90 -13.42 16.51
N GLY A 256 -2.86 -13.51 17.44
CA GLY A 256 -3.65 -12.35 17.85
C GLY A 256 -4.68 -11.90 16.84
N SER A 257 -5.27 -10.74 17.06
CA SER A 257 -6.29 -10.15 16.17
C SER A 257 -5.75 -9.82 14.78
N ALA A 258 -6.49 -10.17 13.72
CA ALA A 258 -6.14 -9.80 12.35
C ALA A 258 -6.36 -8.30 12.05
N LYS A 259 -6.99 -7.55 12.97
CA LYS A 259 -7.33 -6.12 12.80
C LYS A 259 -8.24 -5.85 11.60
N GLY A 260 -9.19 -6.76 11.35
CA GLY A 260 -10.22 -6.65 10.32
C GLY A 260 -10.40 -7.91 9.47
N VAL A 261 -11.61 -8.08 8.94
CA VAL A 261 -12.01 -9.23 8.10
C VAL A 261 -11.32 -9.18 6.74
N ALA A 262 -11.23 -8.00 6.12
CA ALA A 262 -10.55 -7.82 4.83
C ALA A 262 -9.09 -8.28 4.92
N ARG A 263 -8.37 -7.90 5.98
CA ARG A 263 -6.98 -8.33 6.20
C ARG A 263 -6.88 -9.82 6.47
N LEU A 264 -7.82 -10.38 7.23
CA LEU A 264 -7.87 -11.82 7.46
C LEU A 264 -8.02 -12.58 6.14
N LEU A 265 -8.95 -12.15 5.28
CA LEU A 265 -9.16 -12.73 3.95
C LEU A 265 -7.92 -12.62 3.05
N GLN A 266 -7.25 -11.47 3.09
CA GLN A 266 -6.02 -11.22 2.34
C GLN A 266 -4.89 -12.15 2.78
N ARG A 267 -4.69 -12.33 4.11
CA ARG A 267 -3.73 -13.27 4.68
C ARG A 267 -4.08 -14.71 4.34
N ALA A 268 -5.34 -15.09 4.51
CA ALA A 268 -5.82 -16.41 4.10
C ALA A 268 -5.55 -16.70 2.63
N GLY A 269 -5.70 -15.68 1.78
CA GLY A 269 -5.37 -15.74 0.37
C GLY A 269 -3.91 -16.07 0.05
N ARG A 270 -2.97 -15.94 1.00
CA ARG A 270 -1.58 -16.38 0.84
C ARG A 270 -1.44 -17.92 0.85
N SER A 271 -2.45 -18.65 1.29
CA SER A 271 -2.48 -20.11 1.22
C SER A 271 -3.34 -20.61 0.06
N GLY A 272 -3.04 -21.84 -0.40
CA GLY A 272 -3.85 -22.53 -1.42
C GLY A 272 -3.86 -21.82 -2.78
N HIS A 273 -2.75 -21.31 -3.29
CA HIS A 273 -2.65 -20.60 -4.57
C HIS A 273 -2.96 -21.46 -5.81
N SER A 274 -2.98 -22.78 -5.71
CA SER A 274 -3.31 -23.64 -6.84
C SER A 274 -4.84 -23.68 -7.07
N PRO A 275 -5.30 -23.73 -8.33
CA PRO A 275 -6.71 -23.89 -8.64
C PRO A 275 -7.32 -25.11 -7.94
N GLY A 276 -8.49 -24.93 -7.31
CA GLY A 276 -9.21 -26.01 -6.60
C GLY A 276 -8.72 -26.27 -5.16
N ARG A 277 -7.67 -25.61 -4.67
CA ARG A 277 -7.25 -25.74 -3.27
C ARG A 277 -8.00 -24.76 -2.37
N VAL A 278 -8.30 -25.20 -1.14
CA VAL A 278 -8.92 -24.41 -0.08
C VAL A 278 -7.87 -23.53 0.58
N SER A 279 -8.11 -22.22 0.68
CA SER A 279 -7.31 -21.34 1.53
C SER A 279 -7.57 -21.64 2.99
N ARG A 280 -6.52 -21.79 3.80
CA ARG A 280 -6.63 -22.13 5.22
C ARG A 280 -5.99 -21.07 6.09
N VAL A 281 -6.76 -20.54 7.02
CA VAL A 281 -6.27 -19.64 8.06
C VAL A 281 -6.71 -20.11 9.43
N THR A 282 -5.76 -20.19 10.36
CA THR A 282 -6.04 -20.53 11.77
C THR A 282 -5.75 -19.31 12.63
N LEU A 283 -6.77 -18.84 13.32
CA LEU A 283 -6.67 -17.76 14.31
C LEU A 283 -6.10 -18.34 15.60
N VAL A 284 -5.11 -17.69 16.17
CA VAL A 284 -4.45 -18.05 17.43
C VAL A 284 -4.64 -16.91 18.42
N PRO A 285 -5.75 -16.90 19.19
CA PRO A 285 -5.99 -15.86 20.18
C PRO A 285 -4.93 -15.82 21.27
N THR A 286 -4.52 -14.66 21.69
CA THR A 286 -3.51 -14.45 22.74
C THR A 286 -4.13 -14.07 24.08
N ASN A 287 -5.41 -13.70 24.07
CA ASN A 287 -6.19 -13.30 25.25
C ASN A 287 -7.69 -13.58 25.05
N ALA A 288 -8.49 -13.44 26.12
CA ALA A 288 -9.90 -13.77 26.12
C ALA A 288 -10.74 -12.92 25.14
N LEU A 289 -10.41 -11.65 24.94
CA LEU A 289 -11.12 -10.79 23.97
C LEU A 289 -10.88 -11.25 22.54
N GLU A 290 -9.67 -11.68 22.21
CA GLU A 290 -9.36 -12.18 20.88
C GLU A 290 -10.06 -13.51 20.56
N LEU A 291 -10.50 -14.28 21.56
CA LEU A 291 -11.40 -15.42 21.33
C LEU A 291 -12.75 -14.97 20.77
N VAL A 292 -13.31 -13.91 21.35
CA VAL A 292 -14.58 -13.32 20.88
C VAL A 292 -14.38 -12.71 19.49
N GLU A 293 -13.29 -11.98 19.27
CA GLU A 293 -12.94 -11.43 17.96
C GLU A 293 -12.77 -12.55 16.91
N ALA A 294 -12.13 -13.66 17.26
CA ALA A 294 -11.96 -14.79 16.36
C ALA A 294 -13.29 -15.43 15.94
N ALA A 295 -14.22 -15.58 16.89
CA ALA A 295 -15.57 -16.06 16.59
C ALA A 295 -16.31 -15.08 15.68
N ALA A 296 -16.32 -13.79 16.04
CA ALA A 296 -16.96 -12.75 15.24
C ALA A 296 -16.35 -12.64 13.82
N ALA A 297 -15.03 -12.75 13.69
CA ALA A 297 -14.35 -12.72 12.40
C ALA A 297 -14.74 -13.92 11.51
N ARG A 298 -14.83 -15.11 12.09
CA ARG A 298 -15.30 -16.32 11.38
C ARG A 298 -16.73 -16.14 10.89
N ASP A 299 -17.63 -15.68 11.77
CA ASP A 299 -19.03 -15.46 11.43
C ASP A 299 -19.20 -14.38 10.36
N ALA A 300 -18.41 -13.29 10.43
CA ALA A 300 -18.39 -12.25 9.41
C ALA A 300 -17.88 -12.76 8.05
N VAL A 301 -16.84 -13.60 8.04
CA VAL A 301 -16.36 -14.26 6.81
C VAL A 301 -17.43 -15.13 6.19
N GLN A 302 -18.12 -15.95 7.00
CA GLN A 302 -19.21 -16.83 6.52
C GLN A 302 -20.40 -16.03 5.97
N ALA A 303 -20.72 -14.89 6.59
CA ALA A 303 -21.78 -13.99 6.15
C ALA A 303 -21.36 -13.07 4.97
N GLY A 304 -20.09 -13.08 4.56
CA GLY A 304 -19.55 -12.17 3.54
C GLY A 304 -19.50 -10.71 4.02
N ASN A 305 -19.55 -10.47 5.32
CA ASN A 305 -19.50 -9.12 5.90
C ASN A 305 -18.06 -8.66 6.00
N ILE A 306 -17.69 -7.72 5.14
CA ILE A 306 -16.35 -7.12 5.07
C ILE A 306 -16.48 -5.64 5.39
N GLU A 307 -15.57 -5.13 6.21
CA GLU A 307 -15.56 -3.73 6.60
C GLU A 307 -15.36 -2.81 5.37
N PRO A 308 -16.11 -1.70 5.29
CA PRO A 308 -15.94 -0.73 4.22
C PRO A 308 -14.63 0.05 4.40
N ARG A 309 -14.04 0.49 3.29
CA ARG A 309 -12.95 1.46 3.27
C ARG A 309 -13.48 2.80 2.81
N VAL A 310 -13.26 3.83 3.60
CA VAL A 310 -13.75 5.20 3.33
C VAL A 310 -12.56 6.10 3.00
N ALA A 311 -12.65 6.84 1.89
CA ALA A 311 -11.63 7.79 1.52
C ALA A 311 -11.62 8.99 2.50
N PRO A 312 -10.43 9.51 2.88
CA PRO A 312 -10.34 10.73 3.68
C PRO A 312 -11.07 11.90 3.00
N ASP A 313 -11.84 12.65 3.77
CA ASP A 313 -12.50 13.88 3.31
C ASP A 313 -11.57 15.07 3.51
N ARG A 314 -11.26 15.76 2.43
CA ARG A 314 -10.48 17.00 2.35
C ARG A 314 -9.22 17.06 3.22
N PRO A 315 -8.28 16.12 3.14
CA PRO A 315 -7.03 16.17 3.92
C PRO A 315 -6.16 17.35 3.46
N MET A 316 -6.20 18.45 4.20
CA MET A 316 -5.58 19.73 3.82
C MET A 316 -4.07 19.66 3.71
N ASP A 317 -3.41 18.81 4.49
CA ASP A 317 -1.97 18.57 4.42
C ASP A 317 -1.55 17.94 3.08
N VAL A 318 -2.34 17.01 2.55
CA VAL A 318 -2.10 16.40 1.24
C VAL A 318 -2.35 17.42 0.12
N LEU A 319 -3.36 18.30 0.27
CA LEU A 319 -3.62 19.39 -0.67
C LEU A 319 -2.44 20.36 -0.70
N VAL A 320 -1.98 20.84 0.46
CA VAL A 320 -0.82 21.73 0.57
C VAL A 320 0.42 21.12 -0.10
N GLN A 321 0.69 19.85 0.15
CA GLN A 321 1.79 19.13 -0.52
C GLN A 321 1.59 19.09 -2.05
N HIS A 322 0.37 18.86 -2.52
CA HIS A 322 0.07 18.83 -3.95
C HIS A 322 0.25 20.19 -4.62
N LEU A 323 -0.18 21.28 -3.97
CA LEU A 323 0.05 22.65 -4.46
C LEU A 323 1.55 22.91 -4.72
N VAL A 324 2.41 22.53 -3.76
CA VAL A 324 3.87 22.64 -3.91
C VAL A 324 4.38 21.73 -5.03
N THR A 325 3.88 20.49 -5.11
CA THR A 325 4.27 19.54 -6.18
C THR A 325 3.99 20.11 -7.57
N VAL A 326 2.81 20.69 -7.78
CA VAL A 326 2.43 21.28 -9.07
C VAL A 326 3.22 22.56 -9.36
N ALA A 327 3.48 23.39 -8.34
CA ALA A 327 4.29 24.61 -8.45
C ALA A 327 5.75 24.30 -8.84
N LEU A 328 6.32 23.20 -8.33
CA LEU A 328 7.65 22.68 -8.70
C LEU A 328 7.72 22.16 -10.13
N GLY A 329 6.59 21.65 -10.64
CA GLY A 329 6.47 21.08 -11.97
C GLY A 329 6.12 22.12 -13.03
N SER A 330 4.88 22.09 -13.49
CA SER A 330 4.40 22.98 -14.57
C SER A 330 3.98 24.37 -14.09
N GLY A 331 3.80 24.59 -12.78
CA GLY A 331 3.10 25.72 -12.23
C GLY A 331 1.57 25.59 -12.40
N PHE A 332 0.82 26.53 -11.83
CA PHE A 332 -0.66 26.55 -11.89
C PHE A 332 -1.24 27.94 -11.69
N THR A 333 -2.40 28.19 -12.26
CA THR A 333 -3.30 29.28 -11.85
C THR A 333 -4.28 28.76 -10.81
N PRO A 334 -4.65 29.53 -9.77
CA PRO A 334 -5.50 29.08 -8.65
C PRO A 334 -6.82 28.45 -9.11
N ASP A 335 -7.54 29.12 -10.00
CA ASP A 335 -8.85 28.65 -10.46
C ASP A 335 -8.75 27.32 -11.21
N ALA A 336 -7.79 27.21 -12.14
CA ALA A 336 -7.60 25.98 -12.90
C ALA A 336 -7.17 24.79 -12.03
N LEU A 337 -6.40 25.04 -10.96
CA LEU A 337 -6.01 23.98 -10.05
C LEU A 337 -7.15 23.60 -9.08
N LEU A 338 -7.97 24.57 -8.64
CA LEU A 338 -9.16 24.29 -7.83
C LEU A 338 -10.13 23.39 -8.61
N ASP A 339 -10.39 23.71 -9.88
CA ASP A 339 -11.26 22.90 -10.74
C ASP A 339 -10.69 21.49 -10.94
N GLU A 340 -9.37 21.37 -11.16
CA GLU A 340 -8.70 20.09 -11.28
C GLU A 340 -8.83 19.25 -10.00
N VAL A 341 -8.56 19.83 -8.84
CA VAL A 341 -8.60 19.16 -7.54
C VAL A 341 -10.03 18.71 -7.20
N ARG A 342 -11.05 19.49 -7.54
CA ARG A 342 -12.46 19.14 -7.36
C ARG A 342 -12.92 17.94 -8.18
N THR A 343 -12.17 17.55 -9.21
CA THR A 343 -12.44 16.29 -9.91
C THR A 343 -12.11 15.06 -9.08
N CYS A 344 -11.34 15.20 -7.99
CA CYS A 344 -11.04 14.12 -7.06
C CYS A 344 -12.19 13.89 -6.08
N HIS A 345 -12.48 12.63 -5.77
CA HIS A 345 -13.52 12.29 -4.80
C HIS A 345 -13.30 12.98 -3.45
N SER A 346 -12.08 12.94 -2.92
CA SER A 346 -11.73 13.52 -1.62
C SER A 346 -11.89 15.03 -1.55
N TYR A 347 -11.91 15.73 -2.67
CA TYR A 347 -12.00 17.21 -2.71
C TYR A 347 -13.20 17.74 -3.48
N ARG A 348 -14.16 16.90 -3.88
CA ARG A 348 -15.34 17.33 -4.64
C ARG A 348 -16.15 18.43 -3.97
N ALA A 349 -16.14 18.47 -2.64
CA ALA A 349 -16.81 19.48 -1.83
C ALA A 349 -15.85 20.56 -1.30
N LEU A 350 -14.66 20.69 -1.86
CA LEU A 350 -13.70 21.72 -1.45
C LEU A 350 -14.22 23.10 -1.91
N ASP A 351 -14.48 23.99 -0.97
CA ASP A 351 -14.87 25.36 -1.27
C ASP A 351 -13.67 26.27 -1.58
N ALA A 352 -13.95 27.44 -2.16
CA ALA A 352 -12.92 28.40 -2.53
C ALA A 352 -12.19 28.98 -1.31
N GLN A 353 -12.84 29.05 -0.14
CA GLN A 353 -12.27 29.59 1.08
C GLN A 353 -11.20 28.62 1.63
N ALA A 354 -11.53 27.33 1.72
CA ALA A 354 -10.59 26.31 2.18
C ALA A 354 -9.40 26.15 1.21
N PHE A 355 -9.65 26.22 -0.11
CA PHE A 355 -8.58 26.23 -1.10
C PHE A 355 -7.71 27.49 -0.96
N GLY A 356 -8.32 28.67 -0.77
CA GLY A 356 -7.63 29.94 -0.54
C GLY A 356 -6.73 29.88 0.71
N TRP A 357 -7.19 29.23 1.76
CA TRP A 357 -6.36 28.98 2.95
C TRP A 357 -5.12 28.14 2.62
N ALA A 358 -5.26 27.03 1.86
CA ALA A 358 -4.14 26.20 1.46
C ALA A 358 -3.15 26.96 0.56
N LEU A 359 -3.67 27.79 -0.34
CA LEU A 359 -2.87 28.66 -1.21
C LEU A 359 -2.10 29.70 -0.40
N ASP A 360 -2.77 30.38 0.56
CA ASP A 360 -2.13 31.36 1.45
C ASP A 360 -1.02 30.69 2.30
N PHE A 361 -1.25 29.46 2.75
CA PHE A 361 -0.27 28.69 3.51
C PHE A 361 1.01 28.45 2.70
N VAL A 362 0.93 28.04 1.42
CA VAL A 362 2.13 27.78 0.60
C VAL A 362 2.79 29.04 0.08
N THR A 363 2.05 30.15 -0.05
CA THR A 363 2.57 31.44 -0.57
C THR A 363 3.11 32.34 0.53
N ARG A 364 2.56 32.30 1.74
CA ARG A 364 2.89 33.22 2.86
C ARG A 364 3.31 32.52 4.15
N GLY A 365 3.21 31.19 4.23
CA GLY A 365 3.57 30.41 5.41
C GLY A 365 2.56 30.46 6.56
N GLY A 366 1.35 30.99 6.30
CA GLY A 366 0.33 31.23 7.33
C GLY A 366 0.63 32.45 8.23
N PRO A 367 -0.26 32.77 9.18
CA PRO A 367 -0.17 34.02 9.97
C PRO A 367 1.12 34.19 10.75
N SER A 368 1.65 33.11 11.32
CA SER A 368 2.84 33.13 12.19
C SER A 368 4.17 33.28 11.43
N LEU A 369 4.19 32.96 10.13
CA LEU A 369 5.43 32.89 9.33
C LEU A 369 5.48 33.96 8.23
N ARG A 370 4.50 34.87 8.17
CA ARG A 370 4.41 35.94 7.14
C ARG A 370 5.63 36.83 7.05
N VAL A 371 6.33 37.02 8.18
CA VAL A 371 7.47 37.93 8.30
C VAL A 371 8.75 37.31 7.70
N TYR A 372 8.76 35.99 7.51
CA TYR A 372 9.97 35.26 7.08
C TYR A 372 9.88 34.89 5.60
N PRO A 373 10.66 35.55 4.70
CA PRO A 373 10.64 35.30 3.26
C PRO A 373 10.98 33.84 2.87
N GLU A 374 11.78 33.15 3.67
CA GLU A 374 12.19 31.76 3.47
C GLU A 374 11.03 30.75 3.52
N TYR A 375 9.88 31.13 4.07
CA TYR A 375 8.68 30.29 4.08
C TYR A 375 7.76 30.56 2.90
N ARG A 376 8.06 31.53 2.03
CA ARG A 376 7.38 31.76 0.76
C ARG A 376 7.82 30.73 -0.26
N ARG A 377 7.16 29.59 -0.25
CA ARG A 377 7.55 28.44 -1.10
C ARG A 377 7.07 28.57 -2.53
N VAL A 378 5.94 29.23 -2.74
CA VAL A 378 5.27 29.40 -4.02
C VAL A 378 5.02 30.87 -4.26
N VAL A 379 5.29 31.38 -5.45
CA VAL A 379 5.11 32.79 -5.84
C VAL A 379 4.40 32.83 -7.19
N ALA A 380 3.46 33.77 -7.35
CA ALA A 380 2.84 34.05 -8.64
C ALA A 380 3.83 34.85 -9.53
N ASP A 381 3.98 34.43 -10.80
CA ASP A 381 4.66 35.22 -11.82
C ASP A 381 3.77 36.34 -12.40
N ALA A 382 4.27 37.09 -13.39
CA ALA A 382 3.55 38.19 -14.01
C ALA A 382 2.24 37.76 -14.69
N ASP A 383 2.15 36.49 -15.11
CA ASP A 383 0.98 35.89 -15.76
C ASP A 383 0.02 35.26 -14.75
N GLY A 384 0.26 35.42 -13.43
CA GLY A 384 -0.53 34.84 -12.34
C GLY A 384 -0.30 33.34 -12.12
N VAL A 385 0.72 32.76 -12.76
CA VAL A 385 1.07 31.35 -12.60
C VAL A 385 1.93 31.16 -11.35
N HIS A 386 1.46 30.33 -10.46
CA HIS A 386 2.14 30.02 -9.20
C HIS A 386 3.25 28.98 -9.42
N ARG A 387 4.50 29.34 -9.06
CA ARG A 387 5.70 28.49 -9.20
C ARG A 387 6.58 28.56 -7.97
N VAL A 388 7.48 27.61 -7.81
CA VAL A 388 8.58 27.70 -6.85
C VAL A 388 9.73 28.47 -7.48
N PRO A 389 10.06 29.68 -6.98
CA PRO A 389 10.99 30.61 -7.67
C PRO A 389 12.45 30.18 -7.53
N ASP A 390 12.84 29.48 -6.45
CA ASP A 390 14.22 29.18 -6.10
C ASP A 390 14.56 27.70 -6.34
N ALA A 391 15.59 27.46 -7.16
CA ALA A 391 16.12 26.12 -7.42
C ALA A 391 16.63 25.41 -6.15
N GLY A 392 17.14 26.16 -5.15
CA GLY A 392 17.57 25.64 -3.85
C GLY A 392 16.39 25.17 -3.00
N ILE A 393 15.31 25.95 -2.96
CA ILE A 393 14.04 25.58 -2.32
C ILE A 393 13.46 24.35 -3.04
N ALA A 394 13.41 24.36 -4.35
CA ALA A 394 12.93 23.25 -5.17
C ALA A 394 13.71 21.96 -4.91
N ARG A 395 15.03 22.04 -4.73
CA ARG A 395 15.89 20.89 -4.41
C ARG A 395 15.61 20.35 -3.00
N ARG A 396 15.45 21.21 -2.00
CA ARG A 396 15.13 20.81 -0.62
C ARG A 396 13.77 20.11 -0.54
N HIS A 397 12.75 20.63 -1.21
CA HIS A 397 11.42 20.01 -1.24
C HIS A 397 11.45 18.63 -1.90
N ARG A 398 12.12 18.49 -3.04
CA ARG A 398 12.30 17.19 -3.69
C ARG A 398 13.09 16.18 -2.85
N MET A 399 13.94 16.65 -1.92
CA MET A 399 14.61 15.79 -0.95
C MET A 399 13.72 15.45 0.25
N ALA A 400 12.93 16.39 0.76
CA ALA A 400 12.01 16.18 1.88
C ALA A 400 10.87 15.20 1.54
N GLU A 401 10.37 15.22 0.31
CA GLU A 401 9.40 14.24 -0.19
C GLU A 401 9.94 12.79 -0.24
N LYS A 402 11.27 12.60 -0.09
CA LYS A 402 11.89 11.28 0.03
C LYS A 402 11.73 10.65 1.41
N THR A 403 11.26 11.39 2.40
CA THR A 403 11.09 10.91 3.77
C THR A 403 9.59 10.71 4.03
N PRO A 404 9.01 9.53 3.83
CA PRO A 404 7.64 9.25 4.21
C PRO A 404 7.63 8.75 5.64
N GLU A 405 7.74 9.61 6.60
CA GLU A 405 7.36 9.34 7.99
C GLU A 405 7.05 10.65 8.69
N VAL A 406 5.90 11.23 8.38
CA VAL A 406 5.19 11.99 9.41
C VAL A 406 4.47 10.94 10.25
N ARG A 407 5.06 10.55 11.36
CA ARG A 407 4.35 9.82 12.42
C ARG A 407 3.12 10.63 12.77
N PRO A 408 1.93 10.03 12.88
CA PRO A 408 0.83 10.70 13.57
C PRO A 408 1.37 11.05 14.96
N LEU A 409 1.23 12.29 15.37
CA LEU A 409 1.25 12.63 16.79
C LEU A 409 0.06 11.88 17.37
N ASP A 410 0.34 10.85 18.17
CA ASP A 410 -0.65 10.20 18.99
C ASP A 410 -1.25 11.25 19.93
N PRO A 411 -2.59 11.22 20.17
CA PRO A 411 -3.28 12.15 21.04
C PRO A 411 -2.85 12.00 22.50
#